data_d59a181e98e60cd56919c6e09f5f5967
#
_entry.id   d59a181e98e60cd56919c6e09f5f5967
#
_cell.length_a   1.000
_cell.length_b   1.000
_cell.length_c   1.000
_cell.angle_alpha   90.00
_cell.angle_beta   90.00
_cell.angle_gamma   90.00
#
_symmetry.space_group_name_H-M   'P 1'
#
loop_
_entity.id
_entity.type
_entity.pdbx_description
1 polymer ?
#
loop_
_entity_poly.entity_id
_entity_poly.type
_entity_poly.pdbx_seq_one_letter_code
_entity_poly.pdbx_strand_id
1 'polypeptide(L)'
;MRVSKLIKYCFSFLILLLLTSCSSKQSNANIIVPESPKNHIAYFTTEKITIDGKGEENAWKEALWSDSFIDIEGEKIPKFKTQFKMLWDDKNLYFYSKMEDPHIWASLKQRDTVVFYNNDFEIFIDPNGDTHNYMEIELNAYNTLWDLFLTKPYRNNSTVLNQWDIKGFQSNIHVSGTLNDASDIDDYWAIEIAIPWISLQEEIGKKTPILGQTWRINFSRVHWEFDLIDGMYYRKKDDKGGFLPEYNWVWSPQGVINMHQPEKWGFVHFAKKIDQKHQPKFQYPDDNSLVLWMYSQYRSQLDLINDSLKSKSIFPIKGSIES
;
A
#
# COMPACT_ATOMS: atom_id res chain seq x y z
N MET A 1 61.92 49.49 9.42
CA MET A 1 60.60 49.77 10.10
C MET A 1 59.40 49.95 9.19
N ARG A 2 59.52 49.88 7.82
CA ARG A 2 58.38 50.04 6.87
C ARG A 2 57.79 48.73 6.39
N VAL A 3 58.49 47.61 6.42
CA VAL A 3 58.03 46.33 5.88
C VAL A 3 57.05 45.63 6.85
N SER A 4 57.15 45.78 8.12
CA SER A 4 56.28 45.14 9.15
C SER A 4 54.84 45.69 9.14
N LYS A 5 54.60 46.92 8.71
CA LYS A 5 53.24 47.49 8.59
C LYS A 5 52.48 47.00 7.39
N LEU A 6 53.18 46.78 6.26
CA LEU A 6 52.55 46.29 5.04
C LEU A 6 52.03 44.85 5.20
N ILE A 7 52.77 44.00 5.90
CA ILE A 7 52.38 42.59 6.16
C ILE A 7 51.15 42.54 7.07
N LYS A 8 51.02 43.42 8.05
CA LYS A 8 49.85 43.49 8.93
C LYS A 8 48.57 43.90 8.17
N TYR A 9 48.67 44.83 7.25
CA TYR A 9 47.50 45.23 6.42
C TYR A 9 47.08 44.17 5.39
N CYS A 10 48.03 43.44 4.78
CA CYS A 10 47.72 42.32 3.91
C CYS A 10 47.07 41.15 4.67
N PHE A 11 47.50 40.86 5.90
CA PHE A 11 46.90 39.81 6.70
C PHE A 11 45.48 40.15 7.19
N SER A 12 45.24 41.44 7.56
CA SER A 12 43.92 41.93 7.96
C SER A 12 42.94 41.96 6.75
N PHE A 13 43.42 42.26 5.55
CA PHE A 13 42.60 42.25 4.34
C PHE A 13 42.25 40.82 3.88
N LEU A 14 43.15 39.84 4.07
CA LEU A 14 42.93 38.43 3.78
C LEU A 14 41.91 37.79 4.74
N ILE A 15 41.93 38.19 6.02
CA ILE A 15 40.93 37.72 7.01
C ILE A 15 39.56 38.33 6.73
N LEU A 16 39.50 39.59 6.27
CA LEU A 16 38.20 40.22 5.89
C LEU A 16 37.57 39.58 4.65
N LEU A 17 38.40 39.15 3.67
CA LEU A 17 37.96 38.43 2.48
C LEU A 17 37.45 37.01 2.78
N LEU A 18 37.98 36.36 3.81
CA LEU A 18 37.52 35.05 4.28
C LEU A 18 36.19 35.11 5.03
N LEU A 19 35.85 36.26 5.63
CA LEU A 19 34.58 36.44 6.35
C LEU A 19 33.40 36.84 5.43
N THR A 20 33.65 37.29 4.21
CA THR A 20 32.59 37.62 3.24
C THR A 20 32.18 36.46 2.34
N SER A 21 32.86 35.30 2.44
CA SER A 21 32.61 34.14 1.56
C SER A 21 31.58 33.16 2.10
N CYS A 22 30.93 33.41 3.23
CA CYS A 22 29.91 32.52 3.78
C CYS A 22 28.57 33.23 4.00
N SER A 23 28.10 33.93 2.96
CA SER A 23 26.69 34.20 2.81
C SER A 23 26.11 33.06 1.96
N SER A 24 25.91 31.90 2.56
CA SER A 24 25.03 30.92 2.00
C SER A 24 23.66 31.59 1.91
N LYS A 25 23.22 31.92 0.71
CA LYS A 25 21.79 32.09 0.45
C LYS A 25 21.12 30.81 0.96
N GLN A 26 20.57 30.87 2.16
CA GLN A 26 19.58 29.92 2.60
C GLN A 26 18.46 30.03 1.57
N SER A 27 18.50 29.18 0.55
CA SER A 27 17.32 28.94 -0.26
C SER A 27 16.32 28.37 0.75
N ASN A 28 15.30 29.15 1.10
CA ASN A 28 14.09 28.62 1.69
C ASN A 28 13.46 27.71 0.62
N ALA A 29 14.05 26.55 0.40
CA ALA A 29 13.37 25.48 -0.28
C ALA A 29 12.18 25.18 0.62
N ASN A 30 10.98 25.56 0.21
CA ASN A 30 9.76 25.11 0.85
C ASN A 30 9.85 23.59 0.85
N ILE A 31 10.11 23.02 2.02
CA ILE A 31 10.11 21.57 2.20
C ILE A 31 8.65 21.17 2.04
N ILE A 32 8.31 20.62 0.88
CA ILE A 32 6.99 20.02 0.66
C ILE A 32 7.02 18.70 1.43
N VAL A 33 6.35 18.70 2.58
CA VAL A 33 6.14 17.47 3.35
C VAL A 33 4.95 16.75 2.71
N PRO A 34 5.10 15.48 2.32
CA PRO A 34 3.97 14.71 1.80
C PRO A 34 2.83 14.65 2.82
N GLU A 35 1.60 14.53 2.34
CA GLU A 35 0.43 14.35 3.18
C GLU A 35 0.58 13.08 4.04
N SER A 36 0.15 13.17 5.30
CA SER A 36 0.20 12.01 6.19
C SER A 36 -0.75 10.91 5.72
N PRO A 37 -0.31 9.64 5.74
CA PRO A 37 -1.16 8.51 5.38
C PRO A 37 -2.44 8.46 6.21
N LYS A 38 -3.48 7.80 5.71
CA LYS A 38 -4.72 7.60 6.46
C LYS A 38 -4.50 6.79 7.73
N ASN A 39 -5.48 6.82 8.63
CA ASN A 39 -5.45 6.03 9.85
C ASN A 39 -6.80 5.36 10.10
N HIS A 40 -6.77 4.21 10.76
CA HIS A 40 -7.93 3.42 11.15
C HIS A 40 -7.71 2.78 12.52
N ILE A 41 -8.81 2.47 13.21
CA ILE A 41 -8.76 1.80 14.51
C ILE A 41 -9.40 0.42 14.37
N ALA A 42 -8.62 -0.62 14.63
CA ALA A 42 -9.10 -1.99 14.75
C ALA A 42 -9.45 -2.26 16.21
N TYR A 43 -10.70 -2.67 16.48
CA TYR A 43 -11.16 -2.91 17.83
C TYR A 43 -11.13 -4.39 18.22
N PHE A 44 -10.84 -4.63 19.49
CA PHE A 44 -10.91 -5.97 20.08
C PHE A 44 -12.36 -6.44 20.18
N THR A 45 -12.62 -7.68 19.80
CA THR A 45 -13.90 -8.36 19.98
C THR A 45 -13.78 -9.60 20.83
N THR A 46 -14.81 -9.89 21.62
CA THR A 46 -15.01 -11.18 22.30
C THR A 46 -16.08 -12.03 21.63
N GLU A 47 -16.77 -11.46 20.63
CA GLU A 47 -17.76 -12.19 19.84
C GLU A 47 -17.05 -13.13 18.88
N LYS A 48 -17.57 -14.33 18.73
CA LYS A 48 -17.07 -15.28 17.74
C LYS A 48 -17.45 -14.79 16.34
N ILE A 49 -16.47 -14.55 15.51
CA ILE A 49 -16.68 -14.21 14.09
C ILE A 49 -16.76 -15.50 13.27
N THR A 50 -17.76 -15.57 12.41
CA THR A 50 -17.97 -16.67 11.46
C THR A 50 -17.55 -16.18 10.08
N ILE A 51 -16.55 -16.79 9.50
CA ILE A 51 -16.04 -16.36 8.20
C ILE A 51 -16.96 -16.90 7.10
N ASP A 52 -18.04 -16.16 6.79
CA ASP A 52 -19.03 -16.52 5.77
C ASP A 52 -19.17 -15.45 4.66
N GLY A 53 -18.43 -14.36 4.76
CA GLY A 53 -18.40 -13.26 3.79
C GLY A 53 -19.48 -12.20 4.00
N LYS A 54 -20.38 -12.36 4.99
CA LYS A 54 -21.55 -11.48 5.15
C LYS A 54 -21.33 -10.33 6.12
N GLY A 55 -20.49 -10.53 7.15
CA GLY A 55 -20.22 -9.51 8.16
C GLY A 55 -21.47 -9.11 8.96
N GLU A 56 -22.31 -10.08 9.35
CA GLU A 56 -23.60 -9.86 10.00
C GLU A 56 -23.53 -9.86 11.53
N GLU A 57 -22.40 -10.27 12.13
CA GLU A 57 -22.20 -10.26 13.58
C GLU A 57 -22.34 -8.85 14.18
N ASN A 58 -22.76 -8.79 15.44
CA ASN A 58 -22.90 -7.49 16.11
C ASN A 58 -21.56 -6.76 16.20
N ALA A 59 -20.45 -7.49 16.37
CA ALA A 59 -19.12 -6.90 16.35
C ALA A 59 -18.83 -6.17 15.02
N TRP A 60 -19.23 -6.74 13.89
CA TRP A 60 -19.11 -6.06 12.59
C TRP A 60 -20.05 -4.87 12.44
N LYS A 61 -21.27 -4.93 13.00
CA LYS A 61 -22.21 -3.80 12.98
C LYS A 61 -21.68 -2.60 13.75
N GLU A 62 -20.99 -2.86 14.86
CA GLU A 62 -20.39 -1.84 15.71
C GLU A 62 -19.04 -1.33 15.17
N ALA A 63 -18.29 -2.15 14.44
CA ALA A 63 -17.00 -1.78 13.89
C ALA A 63 -17.14 -0.62 12.89
N LEU A 64 -16.18 0.30 12.93
CA LEU A 64 -16.16 1.47 12.05
C LEU A 64 -15.80 1.07 10.62
N TRP A 65 -16.51 1.66 9.66
CA TRP A 65 -16.06 1.66 8.28
C TRP A 65 -14.84 2.54 8.11
N SER A 66 -13.94 2.14 7.23
CA SER A 66 -12.89 3.01 6.72
C SER A 66 -13.48 4.17 5.92
N ASP A 67 -12.69 5.19 5.62
CA ASP A 67 -12.98 6.08 4.50
C ASP A 67 -13.12 5.25 3.22
N SER A 68 -13.92 5.77 2.28
CA SER A 68 -14.00 5.19 0.93
C SER A 68 -12.63 5.23 0.26
N PHE A 69 -12.34 4.21 -0.57
CA PHE A 69 -11.14 4.19 -1.37
C PHE A 69 -11.12 5.34 -2.37
N ILE A 70 -9.93 5.71 -2.74
CA ILE A 70 -9.61 6.71 -3.77
C ILE A 70 -8.70 6.05 -4.81
N ASP A 71 -8.50 6.66 -5.97
CA ASP A 71 -7.52 6.14 -6.90
C ASP A 71 -6.09 6.19 -6.30
N ILE A 72 -5.19 5.36 -6.78
CA ILE A 72 -3.86 5.18 -6.19
C ILE A 72 -3.02 6.47 -6.20
N GLU A 73 -3.24 7.37 -7.15
CA GLU A 73 -2.57 8.67 -7.22
C GLU A 73 -3.19 9.69 -6.26
N GLY A 74 -4.41 9.42 -5.75
CA GLY A 74 -5.10 10.26 -4.77
C GLY A 74 -5.94 11.39 -5.39
N GLU A 75 -6.16 11.37 -6.70
CA GLU A 75 -6.82 12.48 -7.41
C GLU A 75 -8.25 12.16 -7.85
N LYS A 76 -8.53 10.92 -8.26
CA LYS A 76 -9.80 10.54 -8.89
C LYS A 76 -10.67 9.74 -7.92
N ILE A 77 -11.97 10.01 -7.96
CA ILE A 77 -12.95 9.23 -7.22
C ILE A 77 -13.24 7.95 -8.00
N PRO A 78 -13.14 6.76 -7.37
CA PRO A 78 -13.51 5.49 -7.97
C PRO A 78 -14.95 5.46 -8.49
N LYS A 79 -15.19 4.72 -9.56
CA LYS A 79 -16.55 4.50 -10.10
C LYS A 79 -17.47 3.79 -9.11
N PHE A 80 -16.90 2.87 -8.33
CA PHE A 80 -17.61 2.01 -7.39
C PHE A 80 -17.00 2.11 -6.00
N LYS A 81 -17.86 2.20 -5.01
CA LYS A 81 -17.44 2.37 -3.63
C LYS A 81 -16.80 1.10 -3.08
N THR A 82 -15.70 1.29 -2.36
CA THR A 82 -15.02 0.24 -1.59
C THR A 82 -14.72 0.77 -0.20
N GLN A 83 -15.00 -0.02 0.82
CA GLN A 83 -14.67 0.26 2.22
C GLN A 83 -14.37 -1.04 2.95
N PHE A 84 -13.63 -0.95 4.05
CA PHE A 84 -13.36 -2.08 4.93
C PHE A 84 -13.67 -1.78 6.39
N LYS A 85 -13.71 -2.83 7.19
CA LYS A 85 -13.74 -2.84 8.65
C LYS A 85 -12.66 -3.77 9.16
N MET A 86 -12.18 -3.54 10.38
CA MET A 86 -11.22 -4.41 11.05
C MET A 86 -11.64 -4.68 12.47
N LEU A 87 -11.43 -5.92 12.89
CA LEU A 87 -11.55 -6.39 14.27
C LEU A 87 -10.35 -7.29 14.60
N TRP A 88 -10.17 -7.56 15.87
CA TRP A 88 -9.18 -8.52 16.33
C TRP A 88 -9.60 -9.17 17.63
N ASP A 89 -9.06 -10.37 17.92
CA ASP A 89 -9.19 -11.08 19.18
C ASP A 89 -7.84 -11.67 19.61
N ASP A 90 -7.84 -12.53 20.61
CA ASP A 90 -6.62 -13.18 21.10
C ASP A 90 -6.00 -14.18 20.10
N LYS A 91 -6.71 -14.53 19.03
CA LYS A 91 -6.31 -15.57 18.08
C LYS A 91 -6.07 -15.04 16.66
N ASN A 92 -6.90 -14.09 16.22
CA ASN A 92 -6.96 -13.68 14.83
C ASN A 92 -7.03 -12.16 14.67
N LEU A 93 -6.54 -11.71 13.54
CA LEU A 93 -6.85 -10.44 12.91
C LEU A 93 -7.95 -10.67 11.87
N TYR A 94 -9.01 -9.85 11.91
CA TYR A 94 -10.17 -9.98 11.04
C TYR A 94 -10.31 -8.76 10.13
N PHE A 95 -10.69 -9.03 8.88
CA PHE A 95 -11.03 -8.03 7.89
C PHE A 95 -12.41 -8.34 7.29
N TYR A 96 -13.20 -7.31 7.06
CA TYR A 96 -14.41 -7.36 6.28
C TYR A 96 -14.39 -6.21 5.29
N SER A 97 -14.52 -6.48 3.99
CA SER A 97 -14.59 -5.46 2.96
C SER A 97 -15.82 -5.62 2.10
N LYS A 98 -16.40 -4.50 1.68
CA LYS A 98 -17.54 -4.44 0.76
C LYS A 98 -17.15 -3.60 -0.46
N MET A 99 -17.40 -4.14 -1.64
CA MET A 99 -17.03 -3.58 -2.93
C MET A 99 -18.24 -3.54 -3.84
N GLU A 100 -18.77 -2.35 -4.10
CA GLU A 100 -19.82 -2.17 -5.11
C GLU A 100 -19.30 -2.59 -6.48
N ASP A 101 -20.06 -3.38 -7.20
CA ASP A 101 -19.70 -3.86 -8.54
C ASP A 101 -20.94 -4.30 -9.29
N PRO A 102 -21.34 -3.64 -10.37
CA PRO A 102 -22.52 -4.01 -11.15
C PRO A 102 -22.30 -5.24 -12.02
N HIS A 103 -21.05 -5.72 -12.14
CA HIS A 103 -20.70 -6.92 -12.92
C HIS A 103 -19.59 -7.68 -12.21
N ILE A 104 -20.00 -8.59 -11.34
CA ILE A 104 -19.07 -9.39 -10.54
C ILE A 104 -18.59 -10.57 -11.36
N TRP A 105 -17.33 -10.57 -11.71
CA TRP A 105 -16.73 -11.63 -12.51
C TRP A 105 -15.35 -12.03 -12.00
N ALA A 106 -15.00 -13.30 -12.23
CA ALA A 106 -13.69 -13.86 -11.99
C ALA A 106 -13.46 -15.06 -12.92
N SER A 107 -12.21 -15.34 -13.24
CA SER A 107 -11.82 -16.47 -14.10
C SER A 107 -10.71 -17.33 -13.48
N LEU A 108 -9.88 -16.75 -12.62
CA LEU A 108 -8.75 -17.42 -11.98
C LEU A 108 -9.22 -18.22 -10.77
N LYS A 109 -8.88 -19.52 -10.73
CA LYS A 109 -9.32 -20.47 -9.70
C LYS A 109 -8.14 -21.19 -9.01
N GLN A 110 -6.95 -21.07 -9.57
CA GLN A 110 -5.78 -21.73 -9.03
C GLN A 110 -5.12 -20.83 -7.99
N ARG A 111 -4.91 -21.33 -6.77
CA ARG A 111 -4.10 -20.68 -5.73
C ARG A 111 -2.70 -20.35 -6.28
N ASP A 112 -2.12 -19.28 -5.79
CA ASP A 112 -0.78 -18.79 -6.15
C ASP A 112 -0.60 -18.47 -7.63
N THR A 113 -1.70 -18.14 -8.30
CA THR A 113 -1.67 -17.48 -9.59
C THR A 113 -1.68 -15.97 -9.42
N VAL A 114 -1.34 -15.23 -10.45
CA VAL A 114 -1.34 -13.75 -10.45
C VAL A 114 -2.79 -13.27 -10.44
N VAL A 115 -3.36 -13.12 -9.22
CA VAL A 115 -4.79 -12.87 -8.99
C VAL A 115 -5.21 -11.50 -9.51
N PHE A 116 -4.33 -10.51 -9.47
CA PHE A 116 -4.62 -9.16 -9.93
C PHE A 116 -4.98 -9.07 -11.43
N TYR A 117 -4.85 -10.15 -12.21
CA TYR A 117 -5.42 -10.21 -13.56
C TYR A 117 -6.94 -10.38 -13.58
N ASN A 118 -7.59 -10.55 -12.43
CA ASN A 118 -9.03 -10.38 -12.22
C ASN A 118 -9.31 -9.08 -11.45
N ASN A 119 -10.61 -8.73 -11.29
CA ASN A 119 -10.99 -7.83 -10.21
C ASN A 119 -10.68 -8.53 -8.90
N ASP A 120 -9.98 -7.85 -7.99
CA ASP A 120 -9.56 -8.43 -6.72
C ASP A 120 -9.60 -7.43 -5.57
N PHE A 121 -9.33 -7.94 -4.40
CA PHE A 121 -9.09 -7.18 -3.18
C PHE A 121 -7.76 -7.58 -2.59
N GLU A 122 -6.94 -6.58 -2.29
CA GLU A 122 -5.58 -6.76 -1.82
C GLU A 122 -5.39 -6.18 -0.42
N ILE A 123 -4.57 -6.84 0.39
CA ILE A 123 -4.15 -6.39 1.72
C ILE A 123 -2.63 -6.42 1.80
N PHE A 124 -2.05 -5.31 2.21
CA PHE A 124 -0.61 -5.13 2.42
C PHE A 124 -0.36 -4.90 3.90
N ILE A 125 0.49 -5.71 4.54
CA ILE A 125 0.73 -5.68 5.98
C ILE A 125 2.22 -5.57 6.27
N ASP A 126 2.63 -4.46 6.91
CA ASP A 126 3.97 -4.22 7.43
C ASP A 126 3.85 -3.94 8.95
N PRO A 127 4.03 -4.96 9.80
CA PRO A 127 3.73 -4.87 11.21
C PRO A 127 4.64 -3.94 12.01
N ASN A 128 5.89 -3.78 11.61
CA ASN A 128 6.88 -2.96 12.31
C ASN A 128 7.09 -1.58 11.64
N GLY A 129 6.54 -1.39 10.42
CA GLY A 129 6.57 -0.14 9.69
C GLY A 129 7.95 0.25 9.13
N ASP A 130 8.87 -0.72 8.97
CA ASP A 130 10.22 -0.46 8.48
C ASP A 130 10.35 -0.57 6.95
N THR A 131 9.22 -0.84 6.27
CA THR A 131 9.11 -0.98 4.80
C THR A 131 9.75 -2.24 4.21
N HIS A 132 10.13 -3.17 5.07
CA HIS A 132 10.74 -4.45 4.70
C HIS A 132 9.96 -5.61 5.31
N ASN A 133 10.16 -6.80 4.77
CA ASN A 133 9.57 -8.03 5.29
C ASN A 133 8.05 -7.92 5.50
N TYR A 134 7.34 -7.48 4.50
CA TYR A 134 5.91 -7.28 4.54
C TYR A 134 5.16 -8.36 3.74
N MET A 135 3.89 -8.47 4.01
CA MET A 135 3.01 -9.45 3.40
C MET A 135 2.03 -8.79 2.45
N GLU A 136 1.69 -9.50 1.38
CA GLU A 136 0.68 -9.14 0.40
C GLU A 136 -0.28 -10.30 0.23
N ILE A 137 -1.57 -10.01 0.17
CA ILE A 137 -2.65 -11.00 0.10
C ILE A 137 -3.63 -10.49 -0.94
N GLU A 138 -3.88 -11.27 -1.99
CA GLU A 138 -4.81 -10.95 -3.06
C GLU A 138 -5.91 -12.01 -3.13
N LEU A 139 -7.17 -11.58 -3.27
CA LEU A 139 -8.32 -12.47 -3.42
C LEU A 139 -9.30 -11.93 -4.47
N ASN A 140 -9.74 -12.79 -5.38
CA ASN A 140 -10.80 -12.47 -6.33
C ASN A 140 -12.18 -12.96 -5.84
N ALA A 141 -13.23 -12.72 -6.63
CA ALA A 141 -14.59 -13.11 -6.27
C ALA A 141 -14.84 -14.64 -6.29
N TYR A 142 -13.91 -15.46 -6.76
CA TYR A 142 -13.91 -16.92 -6.53
C TYR A 142 -13.30 -17.35 -5.21
N ASN A 143 -12.82 -16.41 -4.39
CA ASN A 143 -12.02 -16.69 -3.20
C ASN A 143 -10.70 -17.39 -3.54
N THR A 144 -10.14 -17.10 -4.72
CA THR A 144 -8.82 -17.57 -5.09
C THR A 144 -7.77 -16.70 -4.41
N LEU A 145 -6.93 -17.32 -3.62
CA LEU A 145 -5.91 -16.66 -2.80
C LEU A 145 -4.55 -16.68 -3.50
N TRP A 146 -3.87 -15.55 -3.46
CA TRP A 146 -2.44 -15.43 -3.70
C TRP A 146 -1.83 -14.66 -2.54
N ASP A 147 -0.97 -15.29 -1.76
CA ASP A 147 -0.30 -14.71 -0.61
C ASP A 147 1.22 -14.72 -0.81
N LEU A 148 1.83 -13.59 -0.54
CA LEU A 148 3.21 -13.29 -0.84
C LEU A 148 3.94 -12.75 0.39
N PHE A 149 5.23 -13.06 0.49
CA PHE A 149 6.12 -12.40 1.41
C PHE A 149 7.21 -11.66 0.64
N LEU A 150 7.39 -10.37 0.93
CA LEU A 150 8.33 -9.51 0.25
C LEU A 150 9.38 -8.99 1.24
N THR A 151 10.65 -9.30 0.97
CA THR A 151 11.76 -8.80 1.82
C THR A 151 11.94 -7.29 1.75
N LYS A 152 11.54 -6.68 0.63
CA LYS A 152 11.46 -5.23 0.37
C LYS A 152 10.63 -4.98 -0.89
N PRO A 153 10.28 -3.75 -1.25
CA PRO A 153 9.55 -3.45 -2.48
C PRO A 153 10.21 -4.07 -3.73
N TYR A 154 9.47 -4.84 -4.52
CA TYR A 154 10.05 -5.58 -5.65
C TYR A 154 10.69 -4.68 -6.70
N ARG A 155 10.21 -3.45 -6.90
CA ARG A 155 10.83 -2.44 -7.77
C ARG A 155 12.22 -1.99 -7.29
N ASN A 156 12.61 -2.37 -6.09
CA ASN A 156 13.95 -2.16 -5.52
C ASN A 156 14.81 -3.44 -5.58
N ASN A 157 14.60 -4.29 -6.59
CA ASN A 157 15.30 -5.58 -6.76
C ASN A 157 15.12 -6.52 -5.56
N SER A 158 13.90 -6.70 -5.11
CA SER A 158 13.55 -7.64 -4.05
C SER A 158 13.38 -9.06 -4.57
N THR A 159 13.51 -10.01 -3.66
CA THR A 159 12.97 -11.35 -3.84
C THR A 159 11.56 -11.40 -3.33
N VAL A 160 10.62 -11.87 -4.17
CA VAL A 160 9.24 -12.18 -3.80
C VAL A 160 9.17 -13.68 -3.49
N LEU A 161 8.71 -14.02 -2.30
CA LEU A 161 8.56 -15.41 -1.88
C LEU A 161 7.12 -15.87 -2.17
N ASN A 162 6.92 -16.40 -3.40
CA ASN A 162 5.61 -16.88 -3.86
C ASN A 162 5.17 -18.20 -3.20
N GLN A 163 6.08 -18.92 -2.55
CA GLN A 163 5.78 -20.17 -1.84
C GLN A 163 5.51 -19.93 -0.34
N TRP A 164 5.43 -18.68 0.08
CA TRP A 164 5.05 -18.36 1.45
C TRP A 164 3.53 -18.48 1.59
N ASP A 165 3.09 -19.26 2.58
CA ASP A 165 1.68 -19.48 2.85
C ASP A 165 1.30 -18.95 4.23
N ILE A 166 0.23 -18.18 4.33
CA ILE A 166 -0.38 -17.77 5.61
C ILE A 166 -1.07 -18.99 6.23
N LYS A 167 -0.43 -19.59 7.20
CA LYS A 167 -0.90 -20.81 7.84
C LYS A 167 -2.19 -20.58 8.61
N GLY A 168 -3.25 -21.32 8.29
CA GLY A 168 -4.55 -21.22 8.94
C GLY A 168 -5.37 -20.00 8.51
N PHE A 169 -5.00 -19.34 7.42
CA PHE A 169 -5.80 -18.31 6.77
C PHE A 169 -7.20 -18.82 6.45
N GLN A 170 -8.21 -18.02 6.72
CA GLN A 170 -9.60 -18.29 6.38
C GLN A 170 -10.19 -17.09 5.66
N SER A 171 -10.91 -17.34 4.58
CA SER A 171 -11.66 -16.32 3.86
C SER A 171 -12.95 -16.88 3.29
N ASN A 172 -13.93 -16.03 3.10
CA ASN A 172 -15.15 -16.35 2.36
C ASN A 172 -15.65 -15.11 1.62
N ILE A 173 -16.29 -15.35 0.48
CA ILE A 173 -16.89 -14.34 -0.38
C ILE A 173 -18.40 -14.42 -0.30
N HIS A 174 -19.05 -13.28 -0.17
CA HIS A 174 -20.48 -13.12 -0.40
C HIS A 174 -20.71 -12.28 -1.64
N VAL A 175 -21.56 -12.74 -2.54
CA VAL A 175 -21.98 -12.03 -3.76
C VAL A 175 -23.45 -11.64 -3.61
N SER A 176 -23.74 -10.34 -3.65
CA SER A 176 -25.10 -9.79 -3.76
C SER A 176 -25.41 -9.59 -5.24
N GLY A 177 -25.79 -10.66 -5.89
CA GLY A 177 -25.97 -10.78 -7.33
C GLY A 177 -25.58 -12.17 -7.82
N THR A 178 -25.06 -12.30 -9.04
CA THR A 178 -24.71 -13.57 -9.66
C THR A 178 -23.32 -13.53 -10.30
N LEU A 179 -22.39 -14.27 -9.74
CA LEU A 179 -21.01 -14.32 -10.23
C LEU A 179 -20.95 -14.85 -11.68
N ASN A 180 -20.32 -14.08 -12.57
CA ASN A 180 -20.14 -14.39 -14.00
C ASN A 180 -21.45 -14.49 -14.81
N ASP A 181 -22.51 -13.82 -14.41
CA ASP A 181 -23.73 -13.71 -15.23
C ASP A 181 -23.86 -12.28 -15.76
N ALA A 182 -23.76 -12.13 -17.07
CA ALA A 182 -23.86 -10.82 -17.71
C ALA A 182 -25.31 -10.39 -17.99
N SER A 183 -26.29 -11.23 -17.66
CA SER A 183 -27.72 -10.98 -17.91
C SER A 183 -28.41 -10.19 -16.80
N ASP A 184 -27.78 -10.08 -15.62
CA ASP A 184 -28.28 -9.29 -14.49
C ASP A 184 -27.32 -8.13 -14.13
N ILE A 185 -27.72 -7.36 -13.14
CA ILE A 185 -26.91 -6.29 -12.55
C ILE A 185 -26.73 -6.63 -11.08
N ASP A 186 -25.47 -6.76 -10.70
CA ASP A 186 -25.08 -7.05 -9.33
C ASP A 186 -25.09 -5.78 -8.47
N ASP A 187 -25.09 -5.95 -7.16
CA ASP A 187 -25.00 -4.85 -6.21
C ASP A 187 -23.55 -4.73 -5.65
N TYR A 188 -23.04 -5.81 -5.06
CA TYR A 188 -21.70 -5.83 -4.49
C TYR A 188 -21.19 -7.25 -4.27
N TRP A 189 -19.91 -7.38 -4.10
CA TRP A 189 -19.32 -8.53 -3.43
C TRP A 189 -18.62 -8.09 -2.15
N ALA A 190 -18.55 -9.00 -1.20
CA ALA A 190 -17.91 -8.76 0.08
C ALA A 190 -16.98 -9.91 0.43
N ILE A 191 -15.94 -9.61 1.17
CA ILE A 191 -14.97 -10.58 1.64
C ILE A 191 -14.82 -10.49 3.15
N GLU A 192 -14.76 -11.64 3.78
CA GLU A 192 -14.47 -11.77 5.20
C GLU A 192 -13.24 -12.65 5.39
N ILE A 193 -12.30 -12.20 6.20
CA ILE A 193 -10.99 -12.82 6.35
C ILE A 193 -10.63 -12.93 7.83
N ALA A 194 -10.05 -14.08 8.22
CA ALA A 194 -9.38 -14.26 9.49
C ALA A 194 -7.94 -14.71 9.29
N ILE A 195 -7.00 -13.97 9.85
CA ILE A 195 -5.57 -14.29 9.84
C ILE A 195 -5.13 -14.64 11.26
N PRO A 196 -4.70 -15.88 11.53
CA PRO A 196 -4.19 -16.24 12.85
C PRO A 196 -2.91 -15.46 13.18
N TRP A 197 -2.82 -14.91 14.39
CA TRP A 197 -1.62 -14.18 14.83
C TRP A 197 -0.35 -15.01 14.71
N ILE A 198 -0.45 -16.32 14.90
CA ILE A 198 0.70 -17.22 14.80
C ILE A 198 1.33 -17.21 13.41
N SER A 199 0.55 -16.90 12.37
CA SER A 199 1.02 -16.85 10.99
C SER A 199 1.74 -15.56 10.64
N LEU A 200 1.60 -14.53 11.50
CA LEU A 200 2.27 -13.25 11.36
C LEU A 200 3.49 -13.12 12.29
N GLN A 201 3.79 -14.18 13.09
CA GLN A 201 4.83 -14.13 14.13
C GLN A 201 6.25 -13.97 13.58
N GLU A 202 6.51 -14.40 12.36
CA GLU A 202 7.83 -14.26 11.74
C GLU A 202 8.27 -12.79 11.71
N GLU A 203 7.31 -11.86 11.57
CA GLU A 203 7.60 -10.43 11.53
C GLU A 203 7.35 -9.72 12.87
N ILE A 204 6.31 -10.11 13.60
CA ILE A 204 6.00 -9.41 14.87
C ILE A 204 6.85 -9.89 16.04
N GLY A 205 7.46 -11.08 15.96
CA GLY A 205 8.35 -11.63 16.99
C GLY A 205 7.74 -11.73 18.38
N LYS A 206 6.46 -11.37 18.55
CA LYS A 206 5.73 -11.26 19.81
C LYS A 206 4.41 -12.02 19.72
N LYS A 207 4.05 -12.64 20.83
CA LYS A 207 2.71 -13.17 21.00
C LYS A 207 1.70 -12.04 21.19
N THR A 208 0.49 -12.21 20.67
CA THR A 208 -0.67 -11.38 21.06
C THR A 208 -0.84 -11.33 22.59
N PRO A 209 -1.40 -10.26 23.16
CA PRO A 209 -2.13 -9.21 22.44
C PRO A 209 -1.21 -8.09 21.95
N ILE A 210 -1.58 -7.53 20.81
CA ILE A 210 -0.94 -6.37 20.17
C ILE A 210 -1.56 -5.04 20.60
N LEU A 211 -2.32 -5.05 21.67
CA LEU A 211 -3.03 -3.88 22.18
C LEU A 211 -2.11 -2.65 22.31
N GLY A 212 -2.57 -1.54 21.75
CA GLY A 212 -1.84 -0.28 21.75
C GLY A 212 -0.76 -0.19 20.68
N GLN A 213 -0.52 -1.24 19.90
CA GLN A 213 0.41 -1.16 18.76
C GLN A 213 -0.26 -0.48 17.55
N THR A 214 0.57 0.01 16.68
CA THR A 214 0.16 0.58 15.40
C THR A 214 1.00 -0.06 14.29
N TRP A 215 0.33 -0.57 13.27
CA TRP A 215 0.96 -1.19 12.10
C TRP A 215 0.76 -0.34 10.85
N ARG A 216 1.59 -0.54 9.86
CA ARG A 216 1.36 -0.05 8.51
C ARG A 216 0.56 -1.12 7.75
N ILE A 217 -0.64 -0.75 7.33
CA ILE A 217 -1.51 -1.63 6.53
C ILE A 217 -2.11 -0.77 5.43
N ASN A 218 -2.19 -1.32 4.24
CA ASN A 218 -2.97 -0.69 3.18
C ASN A 218 -3.85 -1.72 2.48
N PHE A 219 -4.81 -1.21 1.74
CA PHE A 219 -5.76 -2.01 1.00
C PHE A 219 -5.86 -1.45 -0.41
N SER A 220 -5.96 -2.35 -1.37
CA SER A 220 -6.20 -2.03 -2.76
C SER A 220 -7.37 -2.85 -3.30
N ARG A 221 -8.00 -2.33 -4.31
CA ARG A 221 -8.92 -3.04 -5.20
C ARG A 221 -8.46 -2.82 -6.62
N VAL A 222 -8.09 -3.89 -7.31
CA VAL A 222 -7.89 -3.85 -8.75
C VAL A 222 -9.24 -4.01 -9.44
N HIS A 223 -9.50 -3.16 -10.42
CA HIS A 223 -10.72 -3.22 -11.21
C HIS A 223 -10.40 -3.05 -12.70
N TRP A 224 -10.87 -3.99 -13.50
CA TRP A 224 -10.64 -4.02 -14.95
C TRP A 224 -11.87 -3.62 -15.73
N GLU A 225 -11.70 -2.82 -16.77
CA GLU A 225 -12.71 -2.74 -17.83
C GLU A 225 -12.81 -4.09 -18.53
N PHE A 226 -14.01 -4.45 -18.97
CA PHE A 226 -14.26 -5.73 -19.61
C PHE A 226 -14.99 -5.58 -20.93
N ASP A 227 -14.87 -6.61 -21.78
CA ASP A 227 -15.71 -6.87 -22.92
C ASP A 227 -16.50 -8.15 -22.69
N LEU A 228 -17.74 -8.22 -23.21
CA LEU A 228 -18.55 -9.41 -23.19
C LEU A 228 -18.47 -10.09 -24.56
N ILE A 229 -17.97 -11.33 -24.58
CA ILE A 229 -17.88 -12.16 -25.80
C ILE A 229 -18.60 -13.47 -25.49
N ASP A 230 -19.66 -13.76 -26.23
CA ASP A 230 -20.51 -14.94 -26.03
C ASP A 230 -21.00 -15.09 -24.57
N GLY A 231 -21.32 -13.97 -23.92
CA GLY A 231 -21.82 -13.93 -22.55
C GLY A 231 -20.74 -14.09 -21.47
N MET A 232 -19.46 -14.17 -21.85
CA MET A 232 -18.33 -14.30 -20.92
C MET A 232 -17.56 -12.98 -20.79
N TYR A 233 -17.04 -12.71 -19.60
CA TYR A 233 -16.24 -11.56 -19.29
C TYR A 233 -14.77 -11.75 -19.68
N TYR A 234 -14.21 -10.75 -20.35
CA TYR A 234 -12.79 -10.67 -20.71
C TYR A 234 -12.26 -9.28 -20.40
N ARG A 235 -11.04 -9.18 -19.92
CA ARG A 235 -10.38 -7.88 -19.77
C ARG A 235 -10.36 -7.15 -21.10
N LYS A 236 -10.80 -5.89 -21.08
CA LYS A 236 -10.93 -5.07 -22.28
C LYS A 236 -9.57 -4.77 -22.91
N LYS A 237 -9.53 -4.78 -24.23
CA LYS A 237 -8.35 -4.46 -25.02
C LYS A 237 -8.51 -3.15 -25.77
N ASP A 238 -7.39 -2.51 -26.06
CA ASP A 238 -7.32 -1.37 -26.97
C ASP A 238 -7.37 -1.82 -28.45
N ASP A 239 -7.39 -0.84 -29.36
CA ASP A 239 -7.43 -1.09 -30.81
C ASP A 239 -6.17 -1.80 -31.36
N LYS A 240 -5.10 -1.90 -30.57
CA LYS A 240 -3.85 -2.57 -30.89
C LYS A 240 -3.76 -3.96 -30.30
N GLY A 241 -4.78 -4.40 -29.55
CA GLY A 241 -4.87 -5.70 -28.91
C GLY A 241 -4.16 -5.78 -27.55
N GLY A 242 -3.64 -4.70 -27.01
CA GLY A 242 -3.13 -4.60 -25.64
C GLY A 242 -4.27 -4.45 -24.63
N PHE A 243 -4.11 -5.01 -23.41
CA PHE A 243 -5.08 -4.78 -22.36
C PHE A 243 -5.09 -3.31 -21.97
N LEU A 244 -6.28 -2.74 -21.71
CA LEU A 244 -6.40 -1.46 -21.05
C LEU A 244 -5.77 -1.56 -19.65
N PRO A 245 -5.20 -0.46 -19.13
CA PRO A 245 -4.69 -0.48 -17.76
C PRO A 245 -5.83 -0.69 -16.76
N GLU A 246 -5.51 -1.37 -15.69
CA GLU A 246 -6.39 -1.54 -14.55
C GLU A 246 -6.59 -0.23 -13.79
N TYR A 247 -7.70 -0.14 -13.06
CA TYR A 247 -7.88 0.83 -12.00
C TYR A 247 -7.32 0.25 -10.70
N ASN A 248 -6.48 1.02 -10.03
CA ASN A 248 -5.99 0.71 -8.69
C ASN A 248 -6.66 1.68 -7.70
N TRP A 249 -7.65 1.20 -6.95
CA TRP A 249 -8.35 1.97 -5.95
C TRP A 249 -7.87 1.55 -4.56
N VAL A 250 -7.38 2.50 -3.79
CA VAL A 250 -6.68 2.22 -2.54
C VAL A 250 -7.27 2.99 -1.36
N TRP A 251 -7.09 2.46 -0.16
CA TRP A 251 -7.51 3.18 1.04
C TRP A 251 -6.60 4.38 1.32
N SER A 252 -5.30 4.19 1.46
CA SER A 252 -4.32 5.28 1.65
C SER A 252 -3.57 5.52 0.33
N PRO A 253 -3.72 6.70 -0.30
CA PRO A 253 -3.17 6.96 -1.63
C PRO A 253 -1.65 6.96 -1.61
N GLN A 254 -1.07 6.51 -2.73
CA GLN A 254 0.37 6.41 -2.91
C GLN A 254 0.96 7.64 -3.63
N GLY A 255 0.11 8.42 -4.34
CA GLY A 255 0.54 9.55 -5.18
C GLY A 255 1.32 9.13 -6.43
N VAL A 256 1.41 7.83 -6.69
CA VAL A 256 2.05 7.22 -7.87
C VAL A 256 1.41 5.85 -8.12
N ILE A 257 1.44 5.36 -9.36
CA ILE A 257 0.96 4.01 -9.70
C ILE A 257 2.01 2.98 -9.22
N ASN A 258 2.08 2.80 -7.92
CA ASN A 258 2.96 1.83 -7.27
C ASN A 258 2.49 1.54 -5.85
N MET A 259 1.91 0.38 -5.61
CA MET A 259 1.42 -0.03 -4.30
C MET A 259 2.56 -0.30 -3.30
N HIS A 260 3.77 -0.61 -3.80
CA HIS A 260 4.92 -0.96 -2.98
C HIS A 260 5.75 0.25 -2.55
N GLN A 261 5.08 1.21 -1.91
CA GLN A 261 5.68 2.29 -1.12
C GLN A 261 5.13 2.23 0.32
N PRO A 262 5.59 1.27 1.14
CA PRO A 262 5.01 1.00 2.46
C PRO A 262 5.02 2.21 3.39
N GLU A 263 5.93 3.15 3.20
CA GLU A 263 5.97 4.42 3.92
C GLU A 263 4.69 5.27 3.77
N LYS A 264 3.89 5.00 2.73
CA LYS A 264 2.63 5.70 2.45
C LYS A 264 1.39 4.89 2.83
N TRP A 265 1.56 3.64 3.25
CA TRP A 265 0.44 2.83 3.74
C TRP A 265 -0.15 3.46 4.99
N GLY A 266 -1.44 3.22 5.20
CA GLY A 266 -2.14 3.78 6.35
C GLY A 266 -1.64 3.23 7.68
N PHE A 267 -2.03 3.88 8.75
CA PHE A 267 -1.77 3.43 10.11
C PHE A 267 -3.01 2.72 10.66
N VAL A 268 -2.86 1.51 11.16
CA VAL A 268 -3.92 0.79 11.88
C VAL A 268 -3.52 0.66 13.35
N HIS A 269 -4.32 1.26 14.23
CA HIS A 269 -4.11 1.20 15.66
C HIS A 269 -5.01 0.13 16.30
N PHE A 270 -4.44 -0.73 17.12
CA PHE A 270 -5.15 -1.82 17.78
C PHE A 270 -5.65 -1.40 19.16
N ALA A 271 -6.96 -1.17 19.29
CA ALA A 271 -7.62 -0.71 20.51
C ALA A 271 -8.47 -1.80 21.17
N LYS A 272 -8.69 -1.67 22.48
CA LYS A 272 -9.35 -2.70 23.26
C LYS A 272 -10.87 -2.73 23.10
N LYS A 273 -11.53 -1.60 22.94
CA LYS A 273 -13.01 -1.49 22.89
C LYS A 273 -13.44 -0.28 22.08
N ILE A 274 -14.58 -0.43 21.42
CA ILE A 274 -15.29 0.70 20.82
C ILE A 274 -15.90 1.51 21.97
N ASP A 275 -15.41 2.73 22.17
CA ASP A 275 -16.09 3.76 22.95
C ASP A 275 -16.65 4.81 21.98
N GLN A 276 -17.94 4.66 21.65
CA GLN A 276 -18.61 5.58 20.73
C GLN A 276 -18.63 7.04 21.22
N LYS A 277 -18.46 7.26 22.53
CA LYS A 277 -18.44 8.59 23.15
C LYS A 277 -17.04 9.21 23.19
N HIS A 278 -16.00 8.38 23.26
CA HIS A 278 -14.61 8.81 23.41
C HIS A 278 -13.72 8.01 22.45
N GLN A 279 -13.92 8.19 21.16
CA GLN A 279 -13.01 7.59 20.19
C GLN A 279 -11.62 8.18 20.40
N PRO A 280 -10.58 7.34 20.60
CA PRO A 280 -9.23 7.84 20.72
C PRO A 280 -8.86 8.58 19.43
N LYS A 281 -8.44 9.83 19.56
CA LYS A 281 -7.88 10.55 18.42
C LYS A 281 -6.54 9.91 18.08
N PHE A 282 -6.40 9.41 16.87
CA PHE A 282 -5.14 8.85 16.40
C PHE A 282 -4.04 9.91 16.46
N GLN A 283 -2.89 9.53 17.01
CA GLN A 283 -1.69 10.37 17.03
C GLN A 283 -0.65 9.74 16.11
N TYR A 284 -0.24 10.48 15.12
CA TYR A 284 0.87 10.07 14.27
C TYR A 284 2.18 10.05 15.09
N PRO A 285 3.13 9.16 14.74
CA PRO A 285 4.48 9.25 15.29
C PRO A 285 5.06 10.64 15.10
N ASP A 286 5.78 11.15 16.11
CA ASP A 286 6.33 12.52 16.09
C ASP A 286 7.27 12.78 14.91
N ASP A 287 7.94 11.73 14.43
CA ASP A 287 8.85 11.77 13.29
C ASP A 287 8.19 11.45 11.93
N ASN A 288 6.89 11.19 11.90
CA ASN A 288 6.17 10.78 10.67
C ASN A 288 6.47 11.70 9.47
N SER A 289 6.41 13.02 9.68
CA SER A 289 6.67 14.00 8.61
C SER A 289 8.10 13.94 8.11
N LEU A 290 9.07 13.72 9.02
CA LEU A 290 10.48 13.58 8.69
C LEU A 290 10.71 12.29 7.88
N VAL A 291 10.14 11.18 8.32
CA VAL A 291 10.24 9.88 7.65
C VAL A 291 9.68 9.98 6.23
N LEU A 292 8.49 10.54 6.05
CA LEU A 292 7.88 10.73 4.73
C LEU A 292 8.74 11.63 3.82
N TRP A 293 9.30 12.70 4.37
CA TRP A 293 10.19 13.57 3.61
C TRP A 293 11.48 12.84 3.20
N MET A 294 12.10 12.06 4.10
CA MET A 294 13.30 11.26 3.79
C MET A 294 13.01 10.24 2.68
N TYR A 295 11.88 9.54 2.74
CA TYR A 295 11.48 8.62 1.68
C TYR A 295 11.22 9.34 0.36
N SER A 296 10.62 10.53 0.37
CA SER A 296 10.42 11.30 -0.86
C SER A 296 11.75 11.66 -1.53
N GLN A 297 12.77 12.03 -0.75
CA GLN A 297 14.12 12.29 -1.26
C GLN A 297 14.77 11.00 -1.83
N TYR A 298 14.65 9.89 -1.10
CA TYR A 298 15.16 8.61 -1.52
C TYR A 298 14.54 8.14 -2.85
N ARG A 299 13.21 8.22 -2.99
CA ARG A 299 12.49 7.85 -4.22
C ARG A 299 12.93 8.71 -5.40
N SER A 300 13.01 10.02 -5.21
CA SER A 300 13.50 10.94 -6.26
C SER A 300 14.93 10.60 -6.73
N GLN A 301 15.81 10.19 -5.83
CA GLN A 301 17.16 9.76 -6.19
C GLN A 301 17.16 8.43 -6.96
N LEU A 302 16.32 7.47 -6.58
CA LEU A 302 16.18 6.21 -7.31
C LEU A 302 15.69 6.44 -8.75
N ASP A 303 14.73 7.32 -8.95
CA ASP A 303 14.22 7.65 -10.29
C ASP A 303 15.33 8.26 -11.16
N LEU A 304 16.11 9.20 -10.62
CA LEU A 304 17.26 9.78 -11.33
C LEU A 304 18.32 8.75 -11.71
N ILE A 305 18.61 7.81 -10.81
CA ILE A 305 19.56 6.70 -11.06
C ILE A 305 19.02 5.80 -12.18
N ASN A 306 17.77 5.39 -12.09
CA ASN A 306 17.14 4.53 -13.07
C ASN A 306 17.08 5.18 -14.46
N ASP A 307 16.76 6.45 -14.56
CA ASP A 307 16.76 7.19 -15.81
C ASP A 307 18.17 7.34 -16.40
N SER A 308 19.17 7.56 -15.56
CA SER A 308 20.57 7.63 -16.00
C SER A 308 21.08 6.27 -16.51
N LEU A 309 20.64 5.17 -15.92
CA LEU A 309 20.97 3.82 -16.38
C LEU A 309 20.27 3.48 -17.70
N LYS A 310 18.99 3.84 -17.85
CA LYS A 310 18.26 3.68 -19.11
C LYS A 310 18.91 4.49 -20.23
N SER A 311 19.32 5.73 -19.99
CA SER A 311 19.98 6.57 -20.98
C SER A 311 21.34 6.00 -21.43
N LYS A 312 22.09 5.34 -20.55
CA LYS A 312 23.36 4.67 -20.88
C LYS A 312 23.16 3.37 -21.67
N SER A 313 22.07 2.68 -21.51
CA SER A 313 21.77 1.44 -22.27
C SER A 313 21.33 1.68 -23.71
N ILE A 314 21.06 2.92 -24.09
CA ILE A 314 20.68 3.32 -25.47
C ILE A 314 21.91 3.52 -26.38
N PHE A 315 23.14 3.53 -25.84
CA PHE A 315 24.35 3.55 -26.66
C PHE A 315 24.78 2.12 -26.99
N PRO A 316 24.61 1.65 -28.24
CA PRO A 316 25.17 0.36 -28.63
C PRO A 316 26.68 0.42 -28.51
N ILE A 317 27.28 -0.45 -27.73
CA ILE A 317 28.73 -0.70 -27.79
C ILE A 317 29.00 -1.33 -29.16
N LYS A 318 29.34 -0.51 -30.13
CA LYS A 318 30.01 -0.95 -31.36
C LYS A 318 31.43 -1.31 -30.99
N GLY A 319 31.64 -2.56 -30.57
CA GLY A 319 32.94 -3.20 -30.49
C GLY A 319 33.02 -4.27 -31.55
N SER A 320 33.49 -3.92 -32.72
CA SER A 320 34.03 -4.87 -33.70
C SER A 320 35.29 -5.47 -33.09
N ILE A 321 35.25 -6.74 -32.77
CA ILE A 321 36.45 -7.53 -32.64
C ILE A 321 36.62 -8.19 -34.02
N GLU A 322 37.46 -7.55 -34.84
CA GLU A 322 38.09 -8.20 -35.98
C GLU A 322 39.29 -9.01 -35.50
N SER A 323 39.40 -10.17 -36.10
CA SER A 323 40.45 -11.20 -36.22
C SER A 323 40.41 -12.38 -35.26
#